data_78ab35cb6dbe21b14a8d60049e3e48e2
#
_entry.id   78ab35cb6dbe21b14a8d60049e3e48e2
#
_cell.length_a   1.000
_cell.length_b   1.000
_cell.length_c   1.000
_cell.angle_alpha   90.00
_cell.angle_beta   90.00
_cell.angle_gamma   90.00
#
_symmetry.space_group_name_H-M   'P 1'
#
loop_
_entity.id
_entity.type
_entity.pdbx_description
1 polymer ?
#
loop_
_entity_poly.entity_id
_entity_poly.type
_entity_poly.pdbx_seq_one_letter_code
_entity_poly.pdbx_strand_id
1 'polypeptide(L)'
;MKLDILGLKTLSVLKQAFEYIKDRHGVVLTMETIPLDDAPTYNIFLNKNTAGIFQMEESLMTEYASRCMPKSLIEISNVISLVRPGPLGIEGCLDGYAKSCSGESPADFPFPEYNYIFKETYGYLVYQEQLSRLSIDMCGFTGPESDELRKACAKKNRDALLSLRDKFIDGAVKKGHGRDDVANLFDSMEEFSRYSFCLAHKIVASVSND
;
A
#
# COMPACT_ATOMS: atom_id res chain seq x y z
N MET A 1 -23.97 7.37 -10.74
CA MET A 1 -22.55 7.33 -10.36
C MET A 1 -22.17 8.70 -9.79
N LYS A 2 -21.63 8.79 -8.59
CA LYS A 2 -21.13 10.04 -8.01
C LYS A 2 -19.62 10.08 -8.23
N LEU A 3 -19.12 11.16 -8.84
CA LEU A 3 -17.70 11.41 -9.03
C LEU A 3 -17.32 12.65 -8.22
N ASP A 4 -16.33 12.54 -7.37
CA ASP A 4 -15.76 13.65 -6.63
C ASP A 4 -14.46 14.09 -7.34
N ILE A 5 -14.41 15.35 -7.77
CA ILE A 5 -13.22 15.94 -8.41
C ILE A 5 -12.57 16.85 -7.38
N LEU A 6 -11.39 16.49 -6.93
CA LEU A 6 -10.61 17.23 -5.94
C LEU A 6 -9.41 17.91 -6.61
N GLY A 7 -9.25 19.22 -6.38
CA GLY A 7 -8.06 19.94 -6.82
C GLY A 7 -6.88 19.69 -5.88
N LEU A 8 -5.71 19.39 -6.45
CA LEU A 8 -4.44 19.26 -5.73
C LEU A 8 -3.52 20.44 -6.06
N LYS A 9 -3.12 21.20 -5.04
CA LYS A 9 -2.16 22.31 -5.22
C LYS A 9 -0.80 21.82 -5.76
N THR A 10 -0.40 20.61 -5.40
CA THR A 10 0.85 19.97 -5.86
C THR A 10 0.92 19.88 -7.38
N LEU A 11 -0.18 19.60 -8.08
CA LEU A 11 -0.19 19.59 -9.54
C LEU A 11 0.15 20.95 -10.16
N SER A 12 -0.22 22.06 -9.51
CA SER A 12 0.17 23.40 -9.94
C SER A 12 1.66 23.67 -9.70
N VAL A 13 2.21 23.13 -8.63
CA VAL A 13 3.65 23.20 -8.33
C VAL A 13 4.46 22.44 -9.38
N LEU A 14 4.03 21.22 -9.71
CA LEU A 14 4.66 20.39 -10.76
C LEU A 14 4.63 21.10 -12.12
N LYS A 15 3.47 21.65 -12.51
CA LYS A 15 3.38 22.42 -13.76
C LYS A 15 4.39 23.55 -13.79
N GLN A 16 4.52 24.30 -12.70
CA GLN A 16 5.45 25.42 -12.62
C GLN A 16 6.92 24.93 -12.63
N ALA A 17 7.22 23.80 -12.00
CA ALA A 17 8.54 23.18 -12.04
C ALA A 17 8.93 22.81 -13.49
N PHE A 18 8.02 22.21 -14.26
CA PHE A 18 8.27 21.89 -15.67
C PHE A 18 8.53 23.13 -16.52
N GLU A 19 7.79 24.23 -16.28
CA GLU A 19 8.04 25.51 -16.95
C GLU A 19 9.44 26.06 -16.61
N TYR A 20 9.84 26.02 -15.34
CA TYR A 20 11.18 26.46 -14.93
C TYR A 20 12.31 25.59 -15.52
N ILE A 21 12.14 24.28 -15.58
CA ILE A 21 13.12 23.36 -16.19
C ILE A 21 13.26 23.68 -17.68
N LYS A 22 12.13 23.86 -18.38
CA LYS A 22 12.14 24.24 -19.78
C LYS A 22 12.87 25.57 -20.01
N ASP A 23 12.57 26.59 -19.20
CA ASP A 23 13.13 27.93 -19.37
C ASP A 23 14.63 27.97 -19.03
N ARG A 24 15.07 27.22 -18.03
CA ARG A 24 16.47 27.24 -17.57
C ARG A 24 17.39 26.28 -18.30
N HIS A 25 16.86 25.13 -18.69
CA HIS A 25 17.66 24.03 -19.25
C HIS A 25 17.26 23.64 -20.68
N GLY A 26 16.18 24.21 -21.23
CA GLY A 26 15.67 23.85 -22.56
C GLY A 26 15.06 22.44 -22.64
N VAL A 27 14.88 21.76 -21.50
CA VAL A 27 14.34 20.40 -21.42
C VAL A 27 12.84 20.47 -21.26
N VAL A 28 12.10 19.78 -22.13
CA VAL A 28 10.65 19.67 -22.04
C VAL A 28 10.30 18.34 -21.33
N LEU A 29 9.79 18.44 -20.12
CA LEU A 29 9.29 17.29 -19.36
C LEU A 29 7.76 17.28 -19.38
N THR A 30 7.21 16.08 -19.42
CA THR A 30 5.76 15.81 -19.22
C THR A 30 5.61 14.61 -18.29
N MET A 31 4.43 14.40 -17.75
CA MET A 31 4.17 13.23 -16.89
C MET A 31 4.47 11.89 -17.57
N GLU A 32 4.38 11.86 -18.91
CA GLU A 32 4.66 10.65 -19.70
C GLU A 32 6.15 10.46 -20.02
N THR A 33 6.96 11.50 -19.88
CA THR A 33 8.40 11.46 -20.25
C THR A 33 9.33 11.42 -19.06
N ILE A 34 8.80 11.59 -17.83
CA ILE A 34 9.59 11.44 -16.61
C ILE A 34 10.00 9.97 -16.44
N PRO A 35 11.30 9.66 -16.29
CA PRO A 35 11.75 8.31 -16.00
C PRO A 35 11.31 7.90 -14.59
N LEU A 36 10.65 6.73 -14.47
CA LEU A 36 10.16 6.22 -13.18
C LEU A 36 11.16 5.30 -12.47
N ASP A 37 12.36 5.17 -13.01
CA ASP A 37 13.45 4.29 -12.55
C ASP A 37 14.76 5.05 -12.26
N ASP A 38 14.68 6.38 -12.08
CA ASP A 38 15.85 7.22 -11.82
C ASP A 38 16.40 7.00 -10.41
N ALA A 39 17.49 6.22 -10.30
CA ALA A 39 18.12 5.89 -9.03
C ALA A 39 18.58 7.12 -8.21
N PRO A 40 19.13 8.19 -8.79
CA PRO A 40 19.42 9.42 -8.05
C PRO A 40 18.21 10.02 -7.34
N THR A 41 17.03 10.00 -7.96
CA THR A 41 15.79 10.48 -7.36
C THR A 41 15.41 9.64 -6.13
N TYR A 42 15.50 8.30 -6.19
CA TYR A 42 15.23 7.45 -5.02
C TYR A 42 16.23 7.64 -3.88
N ASN A 43 17.48 8.08 -4.16
CA ASN A 43 18.46 8.40 -3.12
C ASN A 43 18.08 9.61 -2.26
N ILE A 44 17.12 10.43 -2.69
CA ILE A 44 16.56 11.54 -1.90
C ILE A 44 15.97 11.00 -0.59
N PHE A 45 15.25 9.86 -0.65
CA PHE A 45 14.64 9.23 0.53
C PHE A 45 15.71 8.67 1.48
N LEU A 46 16.74 8.02 0.97
CA LEU A 46 17.86 7.52 1.76
C LEU A 46 18.57 8.65 2.53
N ASN A 47 18.75 9.78 1.86
CA ASN A 47 19.43 10.96 2.42
C ASN A 47 18.52 11.85 3.27
N LYS A 48 17.25 11.49 3.45
CA LYS A 48 16.24 12.26 4.21
C LYS A 48 15.99 13.68 3.66
N ASN A 49 16.21 13.89 2.37
CA ASN A 49 16.02 15.18 1.71
C ASN A 49 14.62 15.31 1.11
N THR A 50 13.59 15.05 1.93
CA THR A 50 12.19 14.97 1.47
C THR A 50 11.42 16.29 1.55
N ALA A 51 12.12 17.41 1.75
CA ALA A 51 11.48 18.73 1.76
C ALA A 51 10.87 19.06 0.39
N GLY A 52 9.59 19.44 0.37
CA GLY A 52 8.83 19.72 -0.85
C GLY A 52 8.21 18.50 -1.50
N ILE A 53 8.50 17.27 -1.05
CA ILE A 53 7.91 16.07 -1.60
C ILE A 53 6.55 15.81 -0.95
N PHE A 54 5.50 15.78 -1.75
CA PHE A 54 4.13 15.62 -1.28
C PHE A 54 3.95 14.39 -0.39
N GLN A 55 3.37 14.60 0.81
CA GLN A 55 3.15 13.57 1.84
C GLN A 55 4.40 12.91 2.42
N MET A 56 5.61 13.39 2.08
CA MET A 56 6.87 12.81 2.54
C MET A 56 7.71 13.75 3.43
N GLU A 57 7.19 14.95 3.76
CA GLU A 57 7.92 15.98 4.50
C GLU A 57 7.93 15.77 6.03
N GLU A 58 6.96 15.04 6.57
CA GLU A 58 6.88 14.82 8.01
C GLU A 58 8.03 13.96 8.52
N SER A 59 8.57 14.28 9.70
CA SER A 59 9.74 13.61 10.27
C SER A 59 9.61 12.09 10.35
N LEU A 60 8.43 11.60 10.75
CA LEU A 60 8.16 10.16 10.82
C LEU A 60 8.18 9.51 9.45
N MET A 61 7.58 10.17 8.45
CA MET A 61 7.54 9.69 7.08
C MET A 61 8.96 9.66 6.48
N THR A 62 9.73 10.74 6.66
CA THR A 62 11.12 10.84 6.21
C THR A 62 12.00 9.75 6.82
N GLU A 63 11.88 9.54 8.14
CA GLU A 63 12.62 8.50 8.86
C GLU A 63 12.27 7.12 8.33
N TYR A 64 10.98 6.83 8.18
CA TYR A 64 10.52 5.53 7.72
C TYR A 64 10.91 5.26 6.26
N ALA A 65 10.77 6.25 5.38
CA ALA A 65 11.19 6.15 3.99
C ALA A 65 12.70 5.88 3.87
N SER A 66 13.53 6.53 4.69
CA SER A 66 14.97 6.28 4.68
C SER A 66 15.35 4.86 5.12
N ARG A 67 14.57 4.24 6.00
CA ARG A 67 14.78 2.85 6.43
C ARG A 67 14.31 1.84 5.38
N CYS A 68 13.21 2.13 4.69
CA CYS A 68 12.70 1.27 3.63
C CYS A 68 13.56 1.35 2.36
N MET A 69 14.25 2.45 2.11
CA MET A 69 15.08 2.68 0.92
C MET A 69 14.32 2.36 -0.39
N PRO A 70 13.16 2.99 -0.66
CA PRO A 70 12.32 2.66 -1.81
C PRO A 70 13.09 2.87 -3.12
N LYS A 71 12.89 1.97 -4.09
CA LYS A 71 13.55 1.94 -5.40
C LYS A 71 12.55 1.99 -6.55
N SER A 72 11.27 2.12 -6.23
CA SER A 72 10.19 2.17 -7.21
C SER A 72 8.99 2.96 -6.68
N LEU A 73 8.13 3.43 -7.59
CA LEU A 73 6.87 4.09 -7.23
C LEU A 73 5.97 3.20 -6.35
N ILE A 74 5.96 1.91 -6.59
CA ILE A 74 5.18 0.96 -5.78
C ILE A 74 5.70 0.95 -4.34
N GLU A 75 7.00 0.94 -4.14
CA GLU A 75 7.60 0.97 -2.81
C GLU A 75 7.36 2.31 -2.10
N ILE A 76 7.42 3.45 -2.81
CA ILE A 76 6.99 4.75 -2.28
C ILE A 76 5.51 4.69 -1.87
N SER A 77 4.64 4.15 -2.72
CA SER A 77 3.23 3.97 -2.44
C SER A 77 2.98 3.11 -1.20
N ASN A 78 3.76 2.05 -1.02
CA ASN A 78 3.69 1.20 0.17
C ASN A 78 4.07 1.99 1.43
N VAL A 79 5.18 2.74 1.40
CA VAL A 79 5.63 3.59 2.51
C VAL A 79 4.54 4.58 2.91
N ILE A 80 3.99 5.33 1.96
CA ILE A 80 2.91 6.30 2.21
C ILE A 80 1.65 5.60 2.77
N SER A 81 1.40 4.35 2.38
CA SER A 81 0.22 3.60 2.83
C SER A 81 0.37 3.05 4.24
N LEU A 82 1.59 2.76 4.67
CA LEU A 82 1.90 2.17 5.97
C LEU A 82 2.07 3.21 7.08
N VAL A 83 2.62 4.39 6.78
CA VAL A 83 2.81 5.44 7.80
C VAL A 83 1.50 6.18 8.05
N ARG A 84 0.59 5.49 8.74
CA ARG A 84 -0.76 5.99 9.09
C ARG A 84 -1.20 5.46 10.44
N PRO A 85 -2.19 6.11 11.10
CA PRO A 85 -2.63 5.74 12.45
C PRO A 85 -2.94 4.26 12.65
N GLY A 86 -3.43 3.56 11.63
CA GLY A 86 -3.74 2.13 11.72
C GLY A 86 -2.51 1.24 11.77
N PRO A 87 -1.74 1.14 10.67
CA PRO A 87 -0.51 0.34 10.64
C PRO A 87 0.51 0.75 11.70
N LEU A 88 0.56 2.05 12.07
CA LEU A 88 1.39 2.55 13.18
C LEU A 88 1.01 1.94 14.53
N GLY A 89 -0.26 1.57 14.75
CA GLY A 89 -0.74 0.94 15.96
C GLY A 89 -0.44 -0.57 16.05
N ILE A 90 -0.04 -1.19 14.94
CA ILE A 90 0.28 -2.63 14.92
C ILE A 90 1.75 -2.82 15.25
N GLU A 91 2.00 -3.45 16.41
CA GLU A 91 3.36 -3.70 16.90
C GLU A 91 4.19 -4.49 15.88
N GLY A 92 5.38 -3.99 15.57
CA GLY A 92 6.32 -4.63 14.64
C GLY A 92 5.97 -4.51 13.15
N CYS A 93 4.80 -4.01 12.77
CA CYS A 93 4.39 -3.93 11.36
C CYS A 93 5.35 -3.07 10.53
N LEU A 94 5.60 -1.84 10.97
CA LEU A 94 6.50 -0.92 10.25
C LEU A 94 7.95 -1.39 10.24
N ASP A 95 8.43 -1.90 11.37
CA ASP A 95 9.80 -2.40 11.48
C ASP A 95 10.01 -3.66 10.62
N GLY A 96 9.04 -4.57 10.64
CA GLY A 96 9.07 -5.76 9.80
C GLY A 96 9.07 -5.42 8.32
N TYR A 97 8.17 -4.53 7.89
CA TYR A 97 8.13 -4.08 6.50
C TYR A 97 9.45 -3.41 6.08
N ALA A 98 10.00 -2.50 6.90
CA ALA A 98 11.26 -1.84 6.60
C ALA A 98 12.42 -2.83 6.42
N LYS A 99 12.52 -3.85 7.29
CA LYS A 99 13.52 -4.92 7.18
C LYS A 99 13.34 -5.75 5.91
N SER A 100 12.10 -6.03 5.52
CA SER A 100 11.83 -6.78 4.30
C SER A 100 12.13 -5.96 3.05
N CYS A 101 11.75 -4.69 3.03
CA CYS A 101 12.02 -3.76 1.92
C CYS A 101 13.52 -3.49 1.75
N SER A 102 14.28 -3.33 2.87
CA SER A 102 15.74 -3.16 2.83
C SER A 102 16.51 -4.44 2.47
N GLY A 103 15.84 -5.59 2.52
CA GLY A 103 16.46 -6.90 2.25
C GLY A 103 17.13 -7.55 3.46
N GLU A 104 16.95 -7.00 4.67
CA GLU A 104 17.49 -7.59 5.91
C GLU A 104 16.77 -8.88 6.32
N SER A 105 15.48 -8.99 6.02
CA SER A 105 14.67 -10.16 6.34
C SER A 105 13.68 -10.42 5.20
N PRO A 106 13.59 -11.67 4.70
CA PRO A 106 12.55 -12.00 3.73
C PRO A 106 11.18 -11.83 4.38
N ALA A 107 10.23 -11.33 3.61
CA ALA A 107 8.84 -11.31 4.02
C ALA A 107 8.23 -12.70 3.77
N ASP A 108 7.72 -13.30 4.81
CA ASP A 108 6.99 -14.57 4.71
C ASP A 108 5.51 -14.34 5.00
N PHE A 109 4.70 -14.42 3.95
CA PHE A 109 3.27 -14.57 4.12
C PHE A 109 2.98 -16.00 4.62
N PRO A 110 2.10 -16.18 5.62
CA PRO A 110 1.88 -17.50 6.26
C PRO A 110 1.43 -18.62 5.30
N PHE A 111 0.96 -18.26 4.12
CA PHE A 111 0.48 -19.18 3.09
C PHE A 111 1.25 -18.95 1.79
N PRO A 112 2.38 -19.63 1.57
CA PRO A 112 3.30 -19.38 0.46
C PRO A 112 2.68 -19.43 -0.93
N GLU A 113 1.63 -20.23 -1.13
CA GLU A 113 0.89 -20.37 -2.38
C GLU A 113 0.17 -19.08 -2.80
N TYR A 114 -0.04 -18.14 -1.88
CA TYR A 114 -0.64 -16.82 -2.14
C TYR A 114 0.37 -15.68 -2.12
N ASN A 115 1.67 -15.96 -2.05
CA ASN A 115 2.74 -14.94 -2.06
C ASN A 115 2.67 -14.01 -3.27
N TYR A 116 2.13 -14.48 -4.41
CA TYR A 116 1.96 -13.64 -5.59
C TYR A 116 1.06 -12.42 -5.36
N ILE A 117 0.12 -12.49 -4.39
CA ILE A 117 -0.75 -11.36 -4.01
C ILE A 117 0.03 -10.30 -3.24
N PHE A 118 1.05 -10.72 -2.49
CA PHE A 118 1.79 -9.87 -1.56
C PHE A 118 3.22 -9.58 -1.99
N LYS A 119 3.61 -10.01 -3.20
CA LYS A 119 4.98 -9.89 -3.70
C LYS A 119 5.48 -8.43 -3.67
N GLU A 120 4.67 -7.49 -4.15
CA GLU A 120 5.02 -6.07 -4.22
C GLU A 120 4.95 -5.36 -2.87
N THR A 121 4.39 -6.00 -1.86
CA THR A 121 4.28 -5.49 -0.50
C THR A 121 5.06 -6.32 0.51
N TYR A 122 6.01 -7.12 0.04
CA TYR A 122 6.91 -7.92 0.88
C TYR A 122 6.18 -8.79 1.91
N GLY A 123 5.09 -9.44 1.53
CA GLY A 123 4.30 -10.31 2.42
C GLY A 123 3.26 -9.57 3.29
N TYR A 124 3.24 -8.25 3.27
CA TYR A 124 2.31 -7.47 4.09
C TYR A 124 1.01 -7.14 3.37
N LEU A 125 -0.09 -7.14 4.11
CA LEU A 125 -1.36 -6.62 3.62
C LEU A 125 -1.32 -5.08 3.69
N VAL A 126 -1.27 -4.41 2.56
CA VAL A 126 -1.22 -2.94 2.44
C VAL A 126 -2.47 -2.40 1.78
N TYR A 127 -3.00 -3.11 0.80
CA TYR A 127 -4.07 -2.64 -0.08
C TYR A 127 -5.35 -3.46 0.04
N GLN A 128 -6.49 -2.78 -0.15
CA GLN A 128 -7.82 -3.43 -0.14
C GLN A 128 -7.94 -4.50 -1.24
N GLU A 129 -7.28 -4.29 -2.36
CA GLU A 129 -7.27 -5.21 -3.50
C GLU A 129 -6.62 -6.56 -3.14
N GLN A 130 -5.62 -6.56 -2.27
CA GLN A 130 -4.99 -7.79 -1.77
C GLN A 130 -5.97 -8.61 -0.91
N LEU A 131 -6.72 -7.95 -0.03
CA LEU A 131 -7.77 -8.59 0.76
C LEU A 131 -8.83 -9.22 -0.15
N SER A 132 -9.29 -8.46 -1.15
CA SER A 132 -10.28 -8.95 -2.11
C SER A 132 -9.76 -10.15 -2.89
N ARG A 133 -8.53 -10.09 -3.38
CA ARG A 133 -7.93 -11.18 -4.15
C ARG A 133 -7.75 -12.43 -3.28
N LEU A 134 -7.25 -12.27 -2.06
CA LEU A 134 -7.06 -13.38 -1.14
C LEU A 134 -8.38 -14.07 -0.79
N SER A 135 -9.45 -13.32 -0.52
CA SER A 135 -10.76 -13.90 -0.21
C SER A 135 -11.33 -14.74 -1.37
N ILE A 136 -11.06 -14.33 -2.61
CA ILE A 136 -11.47 -15.10 -3.79
C ILE A 136 -10.60 -16.35 -3.94
N ASP A 137 -9.28 -16.18 -3.94
CA ASP A 137 -8.36 -17.24 -4.30
C ASP A 137 -8.19 -18.27 -3.19
N MET A 138 -8.14 -17.84 -1.91
CA MET A 138 -7.98 -18.74 -0.76
C MET A 138 -9.31 -19.26 -0.25
N CYS A 139 -10.36 -18.43 -0.18
CA CYS A 139 -11.59 -18.80 0.50
C CYS A 139 -12.75 -19.10 -0.46
N GLY A 140 -12.57 -18.89 -1.76
CA GLY A 140 -13.60 -19.19 -2.76
C GLY A 140 -14.77 -18.19 -2.76
N PHE A 141 -14.52 -16.96 -2.31
CA PHE A 141 -15.53 -15.91 -2.38
C PHE A 141 -15.82 -15.54 -3.84
N THR A 142 -17.05 -15.20 -4.12
CA THR A 142 -17.42 -14.52 -5.37
C THR A 142 -17.00 -13.06 -5.34
N GLY A 143 -16.93 -12.40 -6.49
CA GLY A 143 -16.61 -10.96 -6.56
C GLY A 143 -17.50 -10.09 -5.67
N PRO A 144 -18.85 -10.23 -5.69
CA PRO A 144 -19.73 -9.50 -4.79
C PRO A 144 -19.45 -9.74 -3.29
N GLU A 145 -19.19 -10.98 -2.88
CA GLU A 145 -18.89 -11.33 -1.48
C GLU A 145 -17.53 -10.76 -1.04
N SER A 146 -16.55 -10.78 -1.91
CA SER A 146 -15.26 -10.13 -1.68
C SER A 146 -15.39 -8.62 -1.49
N ASP A 147 -16.25 -7.97 -2.29
CA ASP A 147 -16.53 -6.53 -2.16
C ASP A 147 -17.31 -6.22 -0.86
N GLU A 148 -18.19 -7.13 -0.44
CA GLU A 148 -18.88 -7.03 0.84
C GLU A 148 -17.89 -7.10 2.02
N LEU A 149 -16.96 -8.05 2.01
CA LEU A 149 -15.89 -8.16 3.00
C LEU A 149 -15.05 -6.87 3.05
N ARG A 150 -14.59 -6.38 1.91
CA ARG A 150 -13.84 -5.14 1.80
C ARG A 150 -14.60 -3.95 2.40
N LYS A 151 -15.90 -3.82 2.09
CA LYS A 151 -16.77 -2.77 2.62
C LYS A 151 -17.00 -2.91 4.12
N ALA A 152 -17.18 -4.13 4.63
CA ALA A 152 -17.34 -4.40 6.04
C ALA A 152 -16.10 -3.97 6.84
N CYS A 153 -14.91 -4.31 6.34
CA CYS A 153 -13.63 -3.87 6.90
C CYS A 153 -13.51 -2.33 6.90
N ALA A 154 -13.68 -1.70 5.75
CA ALA A 154 -13.54 -0.24 5.59
C ALA A 154 -14.51 0.56 6.47
N LYS A 155 -15.73 0.06 6.66
CA LYS A 155 -16.78 0.71 7.48
C LYS A 155 -16.74 0.31 8.96
N LYS A 156 -15.80 -0.55 9.36
CA LYS A 156 -15.71 -1.09 10.73
C LYS A 156 -17.03 -1.74 11.20
N ASN A 157 -17.74 -2.37 10.29
CA ASN A 157 -19.02 -3.03 10.59
C ASN A 157 -18.76 -4.42 11.17
N ARG A 158 -18.73 -4.49 12.50
CA ARG A 158 -18.38 -5.71 13.25
C ARG A 158 -19.33 -6.86 12.98
N ASP A 159 -20.63 -6.59 12.87
CA ASP A 159 -21.63 -7.66 12.66
C ASP A 159 -21.48 -8.27 11.27
N ALA A 160 -21.27 -7.43 10.25
CA ALA A 160 -20.98 -7.90 8.89
C ALA A 160 -19.66 -8.67 8.83
N LEU A 161 -18.62 -8.22 9.55
CA LEU A 161 -17.34 -8.92 9.61
C LEU A 161 -17.47 -10.29 10.28
N LEU A 162 -18.18 -10.39 11.39
CA LEU A 162 -18.42 -11.66 12.08
C LEU A 162 -19.19 -12.65 11.20
N SER A 163 -20.20 -12.18 10.46
CA SER A 163 -20.95 -13.05 9.53
C SER A 163 -20.10 -13.58 8.36
N LEU A 164 -19.11 -12.81 7.91
CA LEU A 164 -18.21 -13.19 6.82
C LEU A 164 -17.00 -14.02 7.30
N ARG A 165 -16.64 -13.91 8.59
CA ARG A 165 -15.50 -14.62 9.19
C ARG A 165 -15.64 -16.13 9.07
N ASP A 166 -16.76 -16.67 9.49
CA ASP A 166 -16.99 -18.12 9.42
C ASP A 166 -16.95 -18.63 7.98
N LYS A 167 -17.55 -17.87 7.06
CA LYS A 167 -17.50 -18.18 5.63
C LYS A 167 -16.07 -18.15 5.07
N PHE A 168 -15.26 -17.17 5.48
CA PHE A 168 -13.87 -17.06 5.08
C PHE A 168 -13.08 -18.28 5.56
N ILE A 169 -13.20 -18.61 6.85
CA ILE A 169 -12.51 -19.76 7.44
C ILE A 169 -12.96 -21.07 6.79
N ASP A 170 -14.26 -21.31 6.68
CA ASP A 170 -14.79 -22.55 6.10
C ASP A 170 -14.42 -22.70 4.62
N GLY A 171 -14.35 -21.59 3.88
CA GLY A 171 -13.90 -21.59 2.49
C GLY A 171 -12.44 -22.02 2.34
N ALA A 172 -11.55 -21.49 3.17
CA ALA A 172 -10.14 -21.84 3.18
C ALA A 172 -9.92 -23.29 3.69
N VAL A 173 -10.63 -23.72 4.71
CA VAL A 173 -10.56 -25.11 5.22
C VAL A 173 -10.97 -26.11 4.14
N LYS A 174 -11.98 -25.82 3.33
CA LYS A 174 -12.39 -26.66 2.19
C LYS A 174 -11.26 -26.81 1.13
N LYS A 175 -10.32 -25.86 1.08
CA LYS A 175 -9.13 -25.92 0.22
C LYS A 175 -7.90 -26.54 0.90
N GLY A 176 -8.05 -27.03 2.13
CA GLY A 176 -7.03 -27.80 2.84
C GLY A 176 -6.20 -26.99 3.84
N HIS A 177 -6.58 -25.74 4.14
CA HIS A 177 -5.86 -24.92 5.12
C HIS A 177 -6.28 -25.21 6.55
N GLY A 178 -5.35 -25.03 7.50
CA GLY A 178 -5.65 -25.19 8.94
C GLY A 178 -6.61 -24.12 9.45
N ARG A 179 -7.64 -24.54 10.20
CA ARG A 179 -8.67 -23.62 10.72
C ARG A 179 -8.08 -22.51 11.59
N ASP A 180 -7.16 -22.87 12.49
CA ASP A 180 -6.58 -21.92 13.44
C ASP A 180 -5.66 -20.91 12.73
N ASP A 181 -4.90 -21.36 11.75
CA ASP A 181 -4.02 -20.48 10.95
C ASP A 181 -4.83 -19.47 10.13
N VAL A 182 -5.94 -19.94 9.53
CA VAL A 182 -6.85 -19.08 8.78
C VAL A 182 -7.60 -18.11 9.69
N ALA A 183 -7.99 -18.53 10.90
CA ALA A 183 -8.63 -17.66 11.87
C ALA A 183 -7.66 -16.53 12.33
N ASN A 184 -6.42 -16.88 12.65
CA ASN A 184 -5.38 -15.91 13.00
C ASN A 184 -5.11 -14.94 11.86
N LEU A 185 -5.07 -15.45 10.61
CA LEU A 185 -4.92 -14.59 9.42
C LEU A 185 -6.10 -13.61 9.32
N PHE A 186 -7.35 -14.08 9.44
CA PHE A 186 -8.53 -13.22 9.36
C PHE A 186 -8.50 -12.12 10.43
N ASP A 187 -8.19 -12.47 11.67
CA ASP A 187 -8.13 -11.51 12.78
C ASP A 187 -7.04 -10.44 12.56
N SER A 188 -5.87 -10.84 12.05
CA SER A 188 -4.80 -9.91 11.65
C SER A 188 -5.23 -9.00 10.49
N MET A 189 -5.92 -9.56 9.50
CA MET A 189 -6.43 -8.81 8.35
C MET A 189 -7.54 -7.84 8.73
N GLU A 190 -8.41 -8.20 9.68
CA GLU A 190 -9.44 -7.30 10.21
C GLU A 190 -8.80 -6.03 10.80
N GLU A 191 -7.78 -6.20 11.63
CA GLU A 191 -7.08 -5.08 12.26
C GLU A 191 -6.44 -4.17 11.21
N PHE A 192 -5.74 -4.76 10.24
CA PHE A 192 -5.05 -4.02 9.19
C PHE A 192 -6.00 -3.34 8.21
N SER A 193 -7.06 -4.03 7.79
CA SER A 193 -7.97 -3.56 6.74
C SER A 193 -8.84 -2.37 7.17
N ARG A 194 -8.98 -2.13 8.48
CA ARG A 194 -9.63 -0.92 9.01
C ARG A 194 -8.99 0.37 8.50
N TYR A 195 -7.75 0.30 8.04
CA TYR A 195 -6.93 1.44 7.62
C TYR A 195 -6.31 1.25 6.24
N SER A 196 -6.54 0.10 5.58
CA SER A 196 -6.02 -0.19 4.25
C SER A 196 -6.55 0.77 3.20
N PHE A 197 -5.76 1.00 2.17
CA PHE A 197 -6.03 2.01 1.16
C PHE A 197 -6.28 1.39 -0.22
N CYS A 198 -6.91 2.17 -1.11
CA CYS A 198 -7.03 1.82 -2.51
C CYS A 198 -5.68 2.04 -3.22
N LEU A 199 -5.16 1.01 -3.88
CA LEU A 199 -3.88 1.03 -4.60
C LEU A 199 -3.85 2.11 -5.68
N ALA A 200 -4.91 2.24 -6.47
CA ALA A 200 -4.98 3.22 -7.54
C ALA A 200 -4.80 4.65 -7.05
N HIS A 201 -5.40 5.01 -5.92
CA HIS A 201 -5.24 6.34 -5.33
C HIS A 201 -3.79 6.61 -4.90
N LYS A 202 -3.09 5.59 -4.40
CA LYS A 202 -1.72 5.73 -3.93
C LYS A 202 -0.70 5.87 -5.05
N ILE A 203 -0.88 5.12 -6.12
CA ILE A 203 -0.04 5.25 -7.31
C ILE A 203 -0.14 6.67 -7.87
N VAL A 204 -1.35 7.23 -7.97
CA VAL A 204 -1.52 8.62 -8.42
C VAL A 204 -0.81 9.61 -7.49
N ALA A 205 -0.91 9.42 -6.17
CA ALA A 205 -0.22 10.28 -5.20
C ALA A 205 1.31 10.16 -5.31
N SER A 206 1.84 8.96 -5.59
CA SER A 206 3.29 8.75 -5.76
C SER A 206 3.83 9.37 -7.03
N VAL A 207 3.11 9.25 -8.16
CA VAL A 207 3.50 9.90 -9.43
C VAL A 207 3.53 11.43 -9.30
N SER A 208 2.73 12.01 -8.39
CA SER A 208 2.76 13.45 -8.12
C SER A 208 4.02 13.92 -7.38
N ASN A 209 4.91 13.01 -6.99
CA ASN A 209 6.14 13.28 -6.24
C ASN A 209 7.42 13.18 -7.11
N ASP A 210 7.32 12.66 -8.34
CA ASP A 210 8.42 12.62 -9.31
C ASP A 210 8.39 13.88 -10.20
#